data_55f9034d1e912244f5aabb7780ebe014
#
_entry.id   55f9034d1e912244f5aabb7780ebe014
#
_cell.length_a   1.000
_cell.length_b   1.000
_cell.length_c   1.000
_cell.angle_alpha   90.00
_cell.angle_beta   90.00
_cell.angle_gamma   90.00
#
_symmetry.space_group_name_H-M   'P 1'
#
loop_
_entity.id
_entity.type
_entity.pdbx_description
1 polymer ?
#
loop_
_entity_poly.entity_id
_entity_poly.type
_entity_poly.pdbx_seq_one_letter_code
_entity_poly.pdbx_strand_id
1 'polypeptide(L)'
;MDHDTLLGFLGLAEKLKCNTRHSWTSSGRHESVAEHVYRLMVFAWLVRDEFPELDMDRVMELALFHDMGEAVTGDIPAFEKTGEDEKTEGEAQEEIAGLLPGPRGEKLREIFREVRE
;
A
#
# COMPACT_ATOMS: atom_id res chain seq x y z
N MET A 1 -8.33 -18.03 -8.18
CA MET A 1 -8.76 -17.36 -6.93
C MET A 1 -10.28 -17.42 -6.83
N ASP A 2 -10.81 -17.85 -5.72
CA ASP A 2 -12.26 -17.91 -5.58
C ASP A 2 -12.87 -16.53 -5.31
N HIS A 3 -14.19 -16.45 -5.44
CA HIS A 3 -14.91 -15.17 -5.30
C HIS A 3 -14.82 -14.61 -3.88
N ASP A 4 -14.87 -15.47 -2.88
CA ASP A 4 -14.85 -15.01 -1.48
C ASP A 4 -13.49 -14.40 -1.15
N THR A 5 -12.39 -15.00 -1.62
CA THR A 5 -11.05 -14.45 -1.44
C THR A 5 -10.91 -13.13 -2.15
N LEU A 6 -11.38 -13.05 -3.39
CA LEU A 6 -11.31 -11.82 -4.18
C LEU A 6 -12.09 -10.68 -3.50
N LEU A 7 -13.34 -10.94 -3.14
CA LEU A 7 -14.19 -9.93 -2.51
C LEU A 7 -13.68 -9.54 -1.14
N GLY A 8 -13.15 -10.50 -0.37
CA GLY A 8 -12.56 -10.23 0.94
C GLY A 8 -11.35 -9.31 0.84
N PHE A 9 -10.48 -9.55 -0.13
CA PHE A 9 -9.30 -8.70 -0.33
C PHE A 9 -9.68 -7.30 -0.80
N LEU A 10 -10.65 -7.20 -1.71
CA LEU A 10 -11.15 -5.89 -2.15
C LEU A 10 -11.81 -5.13 -1.00
N GLY A 11 -12.51 -5.83 -0.10
CA GLY A 11 -13.08 -5.22 1.09
C GLY A 11 -12.03 -4.69 2.04
N LEU A 12 -10.89 -5.38 2.14
CA LEU A 12 -9.76 -4.90 2.92
C LEU A 12 -9.16 -3.65 2.28
N ALA A 13 -8.95 -3.67 0.97
CA ALA A 13 -8.43 -2.52 0.24
C ALA A 13 -9.34 -1.30 0.37
N GLU A 14 -10.65 -1.51 0.45
CA GLU A 14 -11.64 -0.44 0.60
C GLU A 14 -11.42 0.37 1.89
N LYS A 15 -10.85 -0.25 2.92
CA LYS A 15 -10.55 0.46 4.19
C LYS A 15 -9.58 1.62 4.00
N LEU A 16 -8.74 1.58 2.97
CA LEU A 16 -7.83 2.68 2.68
C LEU A 16 -8.55 3.97 2.28
N LYS A 17 -9.80 3.87 1.84
CA LYS A 17 -10.64 5.04 1.58
C LYS A 17 -11.07 5.72 2.87
N CYS A 18 -11.16 4.95 3.94
CA CYS A 18 -11.62 5.43 5.25
C CYS A 18 -10.47 5.84 6.15
N ASN A 19 -9.25 5.39 5.87
CA ASN A 19 -8.07 5.74 6.64
C ASN A 19 -7.51 7.05 6.12
N THR A 20 -7.47 8.08 6.98
CA THR A 20 -6.98 9.40 6.59
C THR A 20 -5.51 9.56 6.96
N ARG A 21 -4.83 10.34 6.14
CA ARG A 21 -3.44 10.73 6.37
C ARG A 21 -3.39 12.03 7.16
N HIS A 22 -2.20 12.39 7.64
CA HIS A 22 -1.97 13.66 8.32
C HIS A 22 -1.65 14.79 7.33
N SER A 23 -2.24 14.71 6.14
CA SER A 23 -2.14 15.68 5.06
C SER A 23 -3.52 16.11 4.61
N TRP A 24 -3.62 17.29 4.04
CA TRP A 24 -4.90 17.87 3.62
C TRP A 24 -5.00 17.91 2.11
N THR A 25 -6.22 17.72 1.59
CA THR A 25 -6.49 17.95 0.17
C THR A 25 -6.62 19.46 -0.06
N SER A 26 -6.56 19.86 -1.34
CA SER A 26 -6.75 21.27 -1.71
C SER A 26 -8.15 21.79 -1.35
N SER A 27 -9.11 20.89 -1.14
CA SER A 27 -10.47 21.25 -0.74
C SER A 27 -10.63 21.42 0.77
N GLY A 28 -9.56 21.21 1.56
CA GLY A 28 -9.56 21.45 3.00
C GLY A 28 -10.01 20.30 3.88
N ARG A 29 -10.01 19.06 3.37
CA ARG A 29 -10.28 17.86 4.16
C ARG A 29 -9.05 16.97 4.25
N HIS A 30 -9.01 16.07 5.22
CA HIS A 30 -7.92 15.09 5.32
C HIS A 30 -7.93 14.17 4.11
N GLU A 31 -6.74 13.94 3.55
CA GLU A 31 -6.55 13.03 2.42
C GLU A 31 -6.62 11.59 2.91
N SER A 32 -7.35 10.71 2.18
CA SER A 32 -7.31 9.27 2.49
C SER A 32 -6.05 8.62 1.91
N VAL A 33 -5.68 7.46 2.46
CA VAL A 33 -4.56 6.69 1.95
C VAL A 33 -4.80 6.27 0.49
N ALA A 34 -6.03 5.89 0.15
CA ALA A 34 -6.38 5.52 -1.22
C ALA A 34 -6.17 6.68 -2.20
N GLU A 35 -6.54 7.89 -1.81
CA GLU A 35 -6.34 9.08 -2.64
C GLU A 35 -4.86 9.38 -2.85
N HIS A 36 -4.07 9.22 -1.80
CA HIS A 36 -2.61 9.38 -1.88
C HIS A 36 -2.01 8.37 -2.87
N VAL A 37 -2.41 7.12 -2.77
CA VAL A 37 -1.91 6.06 -3.66
C VAL A 37 -2.29 6.35 -5.11
N TYR A 38 -3.52 6.77 -5.35
CA TYR A 38 -3.97 7.12 -6.70
C TYR A 38 -3.07 8.19 -7.32
N ARG A 39 -2.85 9.27 -6.59
CA ARG A 39 -2.02 10.38 -7.09
C ARG A 39 -0.57 9.94 -7.32
N LEU A 40 -0.04 9.11 -6.45
CA LEU A 40 1.31 8.56 -6.59
C LEU A 40 1.42 7.68 -7.84
N MET A 41 0.40 6.87 -8.12
CA MET A 41 0.36 6.04 -9.33
C MET A 41 0.36 6.90 -10.59
N VAL A 42 -0.41 7.97 -10.60
CA VAL A 42 -0.43 8.90 -11.73
C VAL A 42 0.93 9.54 -11.93
N PHE A 43 1.57 9.97 -10.83
CA PHE A 43 2.92 10.54 -10.89
C PHE A 43 3.92 9.54 -11.49
N ALA A 44 3.90 8.30 -11.02
CA ALA A 44 4.81 7.26 -11.51
C ALA A 44 4.61 7.01 -13.01
N TRP A 45 3.36 6.96 -13.44
CA TRP A 45 3.05 6.77 -14.86
C TRP A 45 3.57 7.92 -15.72
N LEU A 46 3.41 9.16 -15.23
CA LEU A 46 3.83 10.36 -15.99
C LEU A 46 5.34 10.44 -16.19
N VAL A 47 6.14 9.94 -15.25
CA VAL A 47 7.61 10.03 -15.33
C VAL A 47 8.27 8.76 -15.83
N ARG A 48 7.49 7.72 -16.20
CA ARG A 48 8.07 6.41 -16.52
C ARG A 48 9.07 6.45 -17.67
N ASP A 49 8.86 7.31 -18.67
CA ASP A 49 9.75 7.41 -19.81
C ASP A 49 11.07 8.13 -19.48
N GLU A 50 11.14 8.81 -18.34
CA GLU A 50 12.33 9.50 -17.89
C GLU A 50 13.33 8.59 -17.19
N PHE A 51 12.90 7.35 -16.88
CA PHE A 51 13.72 6.37 -16.17
C PHE A 51 13.73 5.03 -16.92
N PRO A 52 14.24 5.01 -18.17
CA PRO A 52 14.17 3.78 -18.99
C PRO A 52 14.98 2.61 -18.41
N GLU A 53 15.91 2.88 -17.49
CA GLU A 53 16.73 1.86 -16.83
C GLU A 53 15.99 1.16 -15.68
N LEU A 54 14.84 1.68 -15.26
CA LEU A 54 14.09 1.10 -14.14
C LEU A 54 12.99 0.16 -14.64
N ASP A 55 12.72 -0.87 -13.84
CA ASP A 55 11.55 -1.72 -14.04
C ASP A 55 10.32 -0.96 -13.51
N MET A 56 9.67 -0.23 -14.40
CA MET A 56 8.54 0.63 -14.02
C MET A 56 7.31 -0.17 -13.60
N ASP A 57 7.13 -1.39 -14.09
CA ASP A 57 6.05 -2.25 -13.63
C ASP A 57 6.24 -2.56 -12.13
N ARG A 58 7.48 -2.82 -11.73
CA ARG A 58 7.80 -3.04 -10.31
C ARG A 58 7.59 -1.77 -9.50
N VAL A 59 8.00 -0.61 -10.03
CA VAL A 59 7.77 0.68 -9.35
C VAL A 59 6.29 0.90 -9.13
N MET A 60 5.44 0.60 -10.11
CA MET A 60 3.99 0.73 -9.99
C MET A 60 3.42 -0.20 -8.93
N GLU A 61 3.92 -1.44 -8.85
CA GLU A 61 3.50 -2.38 -7.81
C GLU A 61 3.88 -1.88 -6.42
N LEU A 62 5.10 -1.35 -6.27
CA LEU A 62 5.56 -0.79 -5.00
C LEU A 62 4.69 0.41 -4.59
N ALA A 63 4.40 1.30 -5.52
CA ALA A 63 3.55 2.46 -5.26
C ALA A 63 2.14 2.03 -4.83
N LEU A 64 1.58 1.02 -5.49
CA LEU A 64 0.24 0.54 -5.22
C LEU A 64 0.10 -0.05 -3.81
N PHE A 65 1.11 -0.78 -3.34
CA PHE A 65 1.00 -1.56 -2.11
C PHE A 65 1.80 -1.01 -0.93
N HIS A 66 2.61 0.05 -1.11
CA HIS A 66 3.52 0.49 -0.04
C HIS A 66 2.80 0.84 1.27
N ASP A 67 1.60 1.39 1.21
CA ASP A 67 0.82 1.79 2.39
C ASP A 67 -0.33 0.84 2.71
N MET A 68 -0.41 -0.32 2.04
CA MET A 68 -1.57 -1.20 2.24
C MET A 68 -1.66 -1.76 3.65
N GLY A 69 -0.55 -1.90 4.35
CA GLY A 69 -0.55 -2.31 5.76
C GLY A 69 -1.41 -1.41 6.63
N GLU A 70 -1.60 -0.16 6.23
CA GLU A 70 -2.43 0.81 6.97
C GLU A 70 -3.91 0.44 6.96
N ALA A 71 -4.36 -0.47 6.10
CA ALA A 71 -5.72 -1.01 6.17
C ALA A 71 -5.97 -1.71 7.51
N VAL A 72 -4.91 -2.18 8.16
CA VAL A 72 -4.97 -2.85 9.47
C VAL A 72 -4.51 -1.91 10.59
N THR A 73 -3.40 -1.19 10.38
CA THR A 73 -2.76 -0.38 11.44
C THR A 73 -3.23 1.08 11.50
N GLY A 74 -3.77 1.61 10.40
CA GLY A 74 -3.98 3.06 10.27
C GLY A 74 -2.67 3.79 9.97
N ASP A 75 -2.77 5.09 9.64
CA ASP A 75 -1.60 5.93 9.35
C ASP A 75 -0.92 6.38 10.63
N ILE A 76 0.39 6.13 10.72
CA ILE A 76 1.21 6.56 11.85
C ILE A 76 2.22 7.56 11.31
N PRO A 77 2.22 8.84 11.79
CA PRO A 77 3.19 9.82 11.31
C PRO A 77 4.63 9.33 11.55
N ALA A 78 5.50 9.56 10.56
CA ALA A 78 6.88 9.05 10.60
C ALA A 78 7.64 9.46 11.87
N PHE A 79 7.41 10.68 12.37
CA PHE A 79 8.09 11.18 13.56
C PHE A 79 7.57 10.54 14.86
N GLU A 80 6.43 9.85 14.79
CA GLU A 80 5.87 9.12 15.94
C GLU A 80 6.14 7.63 15.88
N LYS A 81 6.71 7.13 14.77
CA LYS A 81 6.99 5.69 14.60
C LYS A 81 8.09 5.23 15.54
N THR A 82 7.84 4.07 16.17
CA THR A 82 8.79 3.37 17.02
C THR A 82 9.15 2.02 16.37
N GLY A 83 10.12 1.32 16.91
CA GLY A 83 10.45 -0.03 16.46
C GLY A 83 9.29 -1.01 16.60
N GLU A 84 8.43 -0.80 17.61
CA GLU A 84 7.22 -1.61 17.80
C GLU A 84 6.20 -1.35 16.69
N ASP A 85 6.04 -0.09 16.26
CA ASP A 85 5.16 0.27 15.16
C ASP A 85 5.62 -0.37 13.86
N GLU A 86 6.94 -0.40 13.60
CA GLU A 86 7.49 -1.06 12.42
C GLU A 86 7.21 -2.57 12.42
N LYS A 87 7.30 -3.18 13.60
CA LYS A 87 6.98 -4.61 13.76
C LYS A 87 5.50 -4.86 13.49
N THR A 88 4.63 -4.00 14.00
CA THR A 88 3.19 -4.11 13.80
C THR A 88 2.83 -3.94 12.32
N GLU A 89 3.47 -3.01 11.62
CA GLU A 89 3.29 -2.84 10.18
C GLU A 89 3.72 -4.10 9.42
N GLY A 90 4.86 -4.68 9.78
CA GLY A 90 5.34 -5.92 9.16
C GLY A 90 4.40 -7.08 9.37
N GLU A 91 3.85 -7.22 10.57
CA GLU A 91 2.87 -8.25 10.88
C GLU A 91 1.57 -8.05 10.09
N ALA A 92 1.11 -6.80 9.95
CA ALA A 92 -0.08 -6.48 9.17
C ALA A 92 0.12 -6.83 7.69
N GLN A 93 1.29 -6.53 7.14
CA GLN A 93 1.62 -6.86 5.75
C GLN A 93 1.62 -8.37 5.53
N GLU A 94 2.19 -9.13 6.46
CA GLU A 94 2.21 -10.60 6.37
C GLU A 94 0.78 -11.17 6.44
N GLU A 95 -0.04 -10.63 7.32
CA GLU A 95 -1.45 -11.02 7.42
C GLU A 95 -2.19 -10.77 6.09
N ILE A 96 -1.98 -9.62 5.49
CA ILE A 96 -2.61 -9.26 4.22
C ILE A 96 -2.16 -10.19 3.10
N ALA A 97 -0.85 -10.42 2.98
CA ALA A 97 -0.32 -11.32 1.95
C ALA A 97 -0.82 -12.74 2.14
N GLY A 98 -1.00 -13.17 3.39
CA GLY A 98 -1.52 -14.50 3.72
C GLY A 98 -2.96 -14.74 3.29
N LEU A 99 -3.71 -13.67 2.98
CA LEU A 99 -5.09 -13.82 2.49
C LEU A 99 -5.13 -14.28 1.04
N LEU A 100 -4.05 -14.16 0.30
CA LEU A 100 -3.99 -14.52 -1.11
C LEU A 100 -3.38 -15.91 -1.29
N PRO A 101 -3.94 -16.73 -2.20
CA PRO A 101 -3.44 -18.08 -2.41
C PRO A 101 -2.19 -18.11 -3.28
N GLY A 102 -1.31 -19.08 -2.98
CA GLY A 102 -0.21 -19.49 -3.83
C GLY A 102 0.72 -18.39 -4.29
N PRO A 103 1.02 -18.35 -5.60
CA PRO A 103 2.00 -17.39 -6.15
C PRO A 103 1.63 -15.93 -5.95
N ARG A 104 0.35 -15.61 -5.87
CA ARG A 104 -0.11 -14.24 -5.70
C ARG A 104 0.26 -13.72 -4.31
N GLY A 105 0.09 -14.54 -3.28
CA GLY A 105 0.50 -14.21 -1.91
C GLY A 105 2.00 -14.04 -1.78
N GLU A 106 2.77 -14.93 -2.43
CA GLU A 106 4.22 -14.83 -2.43
C GLU A 106 4.71 -13.56 -3.12
N LYS A 107 4.07 -13.19 -4.23
CA LYS A 107 4.39 -11.95 -4.95
C LYS A 107 4.16 -10.73 -4.06
N LEU A 108 3.05 -10.71 -3.34
CA LEU A 108 2.73 -9.59 -2.45
C LEU A 108 3.71 -9.51 -1.27
N ARG A 109 4.14 -10.67 -0.74
CA ARG A 109 5.19 -10.70 0.31
C ARG A 109 6.49 -10.09 -0.18
N GLU A 110 6.88 -10.38 -1.42
CA GLU A 110 8.08 -9.80 -2.02
C GLU A 110 7.95 -8.29 -2.14
N ILE A 111 6.79 -7.79 -2.57
CA ILE A 111 6.53 -6.36 -2.70
C ILE A 111 6.66 -5.68 -1.34
N PHE A 112 6.01 -6.22 -0.31
CA PHE A 112 6.08 -5.65 1.04
C PHE A 112 7.50 -5.68 1.60
N ARG A 113 8.24 -6.74 1.32
CA ARG A 113 9.64 -6.85 1.77
C ARG A 113 10.48 -5.76 1.15
N GLU A 114 10.32 -5.52 -0.15
CA GLU A 114 11.05 -4.46 -0.87
C GLU A 114 10.66 -3.07 -0.36
N VAL A 115 9.39 -2.85 -0.05
CA VAL A 115 8.90 -1.59 0.52
C VAL A 115 9.62 -1.27 1.84
N ARG A 116 9.88 -2.28 2.68
CA ARG A 116 10.52 -2.09 3.98
C ARG A 116 12.03 -1.89 3.90
N GLU A 117 12.63 -2.24 2.77
CA GLU A 117 14.05 -2.01 2.53
C GLU A 117 14.29 -0.60 1.98
#